data_9d86b3805a1fcc8b243a2d0523af2802
#
_entry.id   9d86b3805a1fcc8b243a2d0523af2802
#
_cell.length_a   1.000
_cell.length_b   1.000
_cell.length_c   1.000
_cell.angle_alpha   90.00
_cell.angle_beta   90.00
_cell.angle_gamma   90.00
#
_symmetry.space_group_name_H-M   'P 1'
#
loop_
_entity.id
_entity.type
_entity.pdbx_description
1 polymer ?
#
loop_
_entity_poly.entity_id
_entity_poly.type
_entity_poly.pdbx_seq_one_letter_code
_entity_poly.pdbx_strand_id
1 'polypeptide(L)'
;MSRRPALTVSEERGVRTLHVGGEAIQSSMRLAAPYALELDYTRCMMAFLLFHPRPRRALKIGLGGGSLVKFFWRRLPWLRTRVMELDERVVAVAREQFHLPPDDARLRVEVGDGAETLEPECCDLLVVDAFADEHPPAALVSQAFFDAAWLALEEPGAMVMNFMDDDPKLDERLQRIENAFGGTVLALPALTDPNVIVLALKGVPRAIEWDLLYGRAHALEKRYGLPFPRYVPRLKRMNRHDAQQLFIVAGAA
;
A
#
# COMPACT_ATOMS: atom_id res chain seq x y z
N MET A 1 10.43 20.99 21.47
CA MET A 1 9.90 20.91 20.10
C MET A 1 10.86 20.02 19.31
N SER A 2 10.47 18.81 18.96
CA SER A 2 11.28 17.94 18.11
C SER A 2 11.45 18.61 16.74
N ARG A 3 12.69 18.69 16.27
CA ARG A 3 13.01 19.31 14.97
C ARG A 3 12.44 18.41 13.88
N ARG A 4 11.53 18.92 13.06
CA ARG A 4 10.97 18.13 11.92
C ARG A 4 12.13 17.66 11.04
N PRO A 5 12.12 16.40 10.54
CA PRO A 5 13.18 15.87 9.70
C PRO A 5 13.36 16.72 8.43
N ALA A 6 14.60 16.78 7.92
CA ALA A 6 14.90 17.47 6.67
C ALA A 6 14.27 16.71 5.50
N LEU A 7 13.69 17.45 4.56
CA LEU A 7 13.28 16.92 3.26
C LEU A 7 14.35 17.27 2.23
N THR A 8 14.88 16.27 1.53
CA THR A 8 15.84 16.48 0.45
C THR A 8 15.39 15.72 -0.81
N VAL A 9 15.69 16.30 -1.97
CA VAL A 9 15.40 15.69 -3.26
C VAL A 9 16.71 15.55 -4.01
N SER A 10 17.00 14.35 -4.47
CA SER A 10 18.14 14.05 -5.33
C SER A 10 17.68 13.61 -6.72
N GLU A 11 18.58 13.72 -7.69
CA GLU A 11 18.33 13.24 -9.06
C GLU A 11 19.57 12.54 -9.60
N GLU A 12 19.43 11.28 -9.91
CA GLU A 12 20.51 10.48 -10.47
C GLU A 12 19.97 9.58 -11.59
N ARG A 13 20.68 9.55 -12.74
CA ARG A 13 20.36 8.69 -13.90
C ARG A 13 18.90 8.77 -14.35
N GLY A 14 18.29 9.97 -14.27
CA GLY A 14 16.90 10.20 -14.67
C GLY A 14 15.87 9.67 -13.68
N VAL A 15 16.28 9.37 -12.44
CA VAL A 15 15.40 9.04 -11.32
C VAL A 15 15.50 10.14 -10.28
N ARG A 16 14.37 10.71 -9.91
CA ARG A 16 14.22 11.69 -8.82
C ARG A 16 13.77 10.98 -7.57
N THR A 17 14.45 11.24 -6.46
CA THR A 17 14.23 10.55 -5.18
C THR A 17 13.97 11.54 -4.08
N LEU A 18 12.94 11.27 -3.26
CA LEU A 18 12.63 11.99 -2.03
C LEU A 18 13.23 11.26 -0.84
N HIS A 19 13.90 12.00 0.02
CA HIS A 19 14.45 11.54 1.29
C HIS A 19 13.87 12.35 2.45
N VAL A 20 13.62 11.68 3.56
CA VAL A 20 13.08 12.29 4.80
C VAL A 20 13.99 11.91 5.96
N GLY A 21 14.64 12.90 6.56
CA GLY A 21 15.45 12.70 7.76
C GLY A 21 16.84 12.09 7.57
N GLY A 22 17.21 11.65 6.34
CA GLY A 22 18.49 10.97 6.08
C GLY A 22 18.64 10.50 4.64
N GLU A 23 19.40 9.43 4.43
CA GLU A 23 19.64 8.83 3.11
C GLU A 23 18.56 7.84 2.69
N ALA A 24 17.69 7.42 3.61
CA ALA A 24 16.62 6.47 3.32
C ALA A 24 15.69 6.99 2.21
N ILE A 25 15.44 6.13 1.23
CA ILE A 25 14.58 6.44 0.09
C ILE A 25 13.12 6.32 0.51
N GLN A 26 12.40 7.45 0.53
CA GLN A 26 10.97 7.48 0.81
C GLN A 26 10.11 7.33 -0.45
N SER A 27 10.59 7.82 -1.58
CA SER A 27 9.89 7.71 -2.85
C SER A 27 10.82 7.94 -4.01
N SER A 28 10.58 7.28 -5.13
CA SER A 28 11.35 7.47 -6.38
C SER A 28 10.42 7.61 -7.58
N MET A 29 10.85 8.42 -8.55
CA MET A 29 10.11 8.70 -9.76
C MET A 29 11.07 8.75 -10.95
N ARG A 30 10.82 7.96 -11.97
CA ARG A 30 11.52 8.06 -13.26
C ARG A 30 11.02 9.26 -14.03
N LEU A 31 11.90 10.19 -14.39
CA LEU A 31 11.53 11.43 -15.08
C LEU A 31 10.88 11.18 -16.44
N ALA A 32 11.36 10.17 -17.18
CA ALA A 32 10.78 9.78 -18.48
C ALA A 32 9.41 9.10 -18.37
N ALA A 33 9.00 8.65 -17.15
CA ALA A 33 7.75 7.95 -16.91
C ALA A 33 7.18 8.30 -15.52
N PRO A 34 6.79 9.55 -15.26
CA PRO A 34 6.49 10.07 -13.92
C PRO A 34 5.28 9.42 -13.24
N TYR A 35 4.42 8.73 -13.99
CA TYR A 35 3.26 8.01 -13.49
C TYR A 35 3.48 6.50 -13.34
N ALA A 36 4.67 5.99 -13.69
CA ALA A 36 5.04 4.60 -13.44
C ALA A 36 5.48 4.39 -11.98
N LEU A 37 5.30 3.17 -11.47
CA LEU A 37 5.82 2.77 -10.17
C LEU A 37 7.29 2.38 -10.31
N GLU A 38 8.20 3.15 -9.72
CA GLU A 38 9.65 2.94 -9.83
C GLU A 38 10.14 1.91 -8.81
N LEU A 39 9.75 2.02 -7.54
CA LEU A 39 10.14 1.11 -6.48
C LEU A 39 9.32 -0.18 -6.53
N ASP A 40 9.96 -1.31 -6.28
CA ASP A 40 9.33 -2.62 -6.41
C ASP A 40 8.23 -2.83 -5.37
N TYR A 41 8.44 -2.38 -4.13
CA TYR A 41 7.41 -2.51 -3.09
C TYR A 41 6.10 -1.81 -3.50
N THR A 42 6.18 -0.65 -4.17
CA THR A 42 4.98 0.05 -4.65
C THR A 42 4.23 -0.74 -5.72
N ARG A 43 4.96 -1.48 -6.57
CA ARG A 43 4.36 -2.43 -7.53
C ARG A 43 3.70 -3.60 -6.80
N CYS A 44 4.37 -4.13 -5.76
CA CYS A 44 3.82 -5.21 -4.93
C CYS A 44 2.56 -4.76 -4.15
N MET A 45 2.49 -3.50 -3.71
CA MET A 45 1.28 -2.96 -3.09
C MET A 45 0.05 -3.02 -4.00
N MET A 46 0.23 -3.07 -5.33
CA MET A 46 -0.87 -3.25 -6.28
C MET A 46 -1.48 -4.67 -6.27
N ALA A 47 -0.89 -5.61 -5.51
CA ALA A 47 -1.37 -6.99 -5.42
C ALA A 47 -2.81 -7.11 -4.87
N PHE A 48 -3.35 -6.08 -4.21
CA PHE A 48 -4.75 -6.05 -3.80
C PHE A 48 -5.71 -6.29 -4.98
N LEU A 49 -5.33 -5.91 -6.21
CA LEU A 49 -6.15 -6.12 -7.41
C LEU A 49 -6.38 -7.60 -7.73
N LEU A 50 -5.56 -8.52 -7.21
CA LEU A 50 -5.80 -9.96 -7.32
C LEU A 50 -7.05 -10.40 -6.55
N PHE A 51 -7.38 -9.70 -5.46
CA PHE A 51 -8.44 -10.06 -4.50
C PHE A 51 -9.62 -9.07 -4.54
N HIS A 52 -9.34 -7.80 -4.76
CA HIS A 52 -10.31 -6.71 -4.89
C HIS A 52 -10.08 -5.94 -6.20
N PRO A 53 -10.57 -6.45 -7.36
CA PRO A 53 -10.14 -5.99 -8.69
C PRO A 53 -10.68 -4.62 -9.11
N ARG A 54 -11.68 -4.09 -8.41
CA ARG A 54 -12.34 -2.84 -8.81
C ARG A 54 -12.77 -1.98 -7.61
N PRO A 55 -11.80 -1.52 -6.78
CA PRO A 55 -12.11 -0.58 -5.71
C PRO A 55 -12.67 0.72 -6.28
N ARG A 56 -13.52 1.39 -5.51
CA ARG A 56 -14.17 2.64 -5.90
C ARG A 56 -13.72 3.84 -5.08
N ARG A 57 -13.44 3.63 -3.80
CA ARG A 57 -13.07 4.66 -2.84
C ARG A 57 -11.81 4.24 -2.09
N ALA A 58 -10.69 4.88 -2.39
CA ALA A 58 -9.45 4.66 -1.68
C ALA A 58 -9.20 5.77 -0.64
N LEU A 59 -8.82 5.38 0.56
CA LEU A 59 -8.16 6.22 1.53
C LEU A 59 -6.68 5.81 1.59
N LYS A 60 -5.77 6.76 1.32
CA LYS A 60 -4.33 6.52 1.44
C LYS A 60 -3.76 7.34 2.59
N ILE A 61 -3.08 6.68 3.50
CA ILE A 61 -2.32 7.29 4.60
C ILE A 61 -0.85 7.31 4.22
N GLY A 62 -0.26 8.51 4.24
CA GLY A 62 1.08 8.82 3.72
C GLY A 62 1.07 9.11 2.22
N LEU A 63 1.79 10.13 1.79
CA LEU A 63 1.87 10.57 0.39
C LEU A 63 3.23 10.23 -0.25
N GLY A 64 4.33 10.61 0.41
CA GLY A 64 5.65 10.59 -0.19
C GLY A 64 5.71 11.41 -1.49
N GLY A 65 6.38 10.91 -2.51
CA GLY A 65 6.37 11.53 -3.86
C GLY A 65 5.10 11.25 -4.68
N GLY A 66 4.07 10.66 -4.05
CA GLY A 66 2.77 10.41 -4.68
C GLY A 66 2.76 9.26 -5.70
N SER A 67 3.70 8.33 -5.65
CA SER A 67 3.84 7.27 -6.67
C SER A 67 2.57 6.45 -6.86
N LEU A 68 2.00 5.87 -5.78
CA LEU A 68 0.74 5.12 -5.84
C LEU A 68 -0.43 6.00 -6.25
N VAL A 69 -0.52 7.23 -5.72
CA VAL A 69 -1.59 8.19 -6.01
C VAL A 69 -1.62 8.54 -7.50
N LYS A 70 -0.46 8.83 -8.08
CA LYS A 70 -0.30 9.11 -9.52
C LYS A 70 -0.69 7.91 -10.37
N PHE A 71 -0.27 6.72 -9.96
CA PHE A 71 -0.64 5.48 -10.65
C PHE A 71 -2.15 5.23 -10.59
N PHE A 72 -2.78 5.37 -9.43
CA PHE A 72 -4.24 5.26 -9.27
C PHE A 72 -4.96 6.26 -10.17
N TRP A 73 -4.58 7.52 -10.09
CA TRP A 73 -5.20 8.59 -10.88
C TRP A 73 -5.13 8.32 -12.39
N ARG A 74 -3.98 7.79 -12.87
CA ARG A 74 -3.75 7.53 -14.30
C ARG A 74 -4.33 6.21 -14.77
N ARG A 75 -4.23 5.14 -13.98
CA ARG A 75 -4.48 3.76 -14.41
C ARG A 75 -5.78 3.17 -13.88
N LEU A 76 -6.38 3.76 -12.83
CA LEU A 76 -7.64 3.36 -12.22
C LEU A 76 -8.67 4.51 -12.32
N PRO A 77 -9.17 4.85 -13.53
CA PRO A 77 -9.97 6.06 -13.73
C PRO A 77 -11.32 6.05 -13.02
N TRP A 78 -11.76 4.91 -12.51
CA TRP A 78 -12.99 4.76 -11.71
C TRP A 78 -12.77 4.95 -10.22
N LEU A 79 -11.50 4.97 -9.75
CA LEU A 79 -11.15 5.09 -8.35
C LEU A 79 -11.14 6.56 -7.92
N ARG A 80 -11.81 6.84 -6.81
CA ARG A 80 -11.68 8.12 -6.10
C ARG A 80 -10.70 7.91 -4.96
N THR A 81 -9.72 8.78 -4.84
CA THR A 81 -8.64 8.66 -3.85
C THR A 81 -8.62 9.88 -2.96
N ARG A 82 -8.78 9.68 -1.66
CA ARG A 82 -8.47 10.64 -0.60
C ARG A 82 -7.13 10.28 0.01
N VAL A 83 -6.27 11.26 0.18
CA VAL A 83 -4.91 11.08 0.73
C VAL A 83 -4.77 11.91 1.99
N MET A 84 -4.28 11.30 3.05
CA MET A 84 -3.89 11.98 4.29
C MET A 84 -2.38 11.99 4.41
N GLU A 85 -1.79 13.17 4.48
CA GLU A 85 -0.35 13.36 4.69
C GLU A 85 -0.13 14.25 5.92
N LEU A 86 0.73 13.80 6.83
CA LEU A 86 0.98 14.51 8.08
C LEU A 86 1.80 15.80 7.89
N ASP A 87 2.71 15.80 6.92
CA ASP A 87 3.64 16.91 6.67
C ASP A 87 3.27 17.69 5.40
N GLU A 88 2.80 18.92 5.57
CA GLU A 88 2.46 19.83 4.46
C GLU A 88 3.63 20.06 3.49
N ARG A 89 4.89 19.96 3.96
CA ARG A 89 6.08 20.12 3.12
C ARG A 89 6.22 18.95 2.13
N VAL A 90 5.81 17.74 2.53
CA VAL A 90 5.77 16.57 1.63
C VAL A 90 4.75 16.81 0.52
N VAL A 91 3.58 17.37 0.86
CA VAL A 91 2.56 17.71 -0.14
C VAL A 91 3.10 18.75 -1.13
N ALA A 92 3.77 19.81 -0.64
CA ALA A 92 4.36 20.84 -1.49
C ALA A 92 5.41 20.24 -2.45
N VAL A 93 6.36 19.44 -1.92
CA VAL A 93 7.40 18.77 -2.73
C VAL A 93 6.78 17.81 -3.75
N ALA A 94 5.76 17.04 -3.38
CA ALA A 94 5.08 16.13 -4.30
C ALA A 94 4.42 16.87 -5.47
N ARG A 95 3.80 18.02 -5.20
CA ARG A 95 3.20 18.90 -6.23
C ARG A 95 4.25 19.51 -7.15
N GLU A 96 5.28 20.11 -6.57
CA GLU A 96 6.27 20.91 -7.29
C GLU A 96 7.26 20.03 -8.06
N GLN A 97 7.67 18.91 -7.48
CA GLN A 97 8.82 18.16 -8.00
C GLN A 97 8.48 16.73 -8.46
N PHE A 98 7.36 16.13 -8.01
CA PHE A 98 7.02 14.75 -8.35
C PHE A 98 5.79 14.62 -9.25
N HIS A 99 5.35 15.69 -9.88
CA HIS A 99 4.22 15.68 -10.82
C HIS A 99 2.92 15.13 -10.21
N LEU A 100 2.69 15.34 -8.91
CA LEU A 100 1.42 15.00 -8.28
C LEU A 100 0.29 15.82 -8.95
N PRO A 101 -0.76 15.19 -9.49
CA PRO A 101 -1.86 15.92 -10.12
C PRO A 101 -2.54 16.87 -9.13
N PRO A 102 -3.10 18.01 -9.60
CA PRO A 102 -3.95 18.85 -8.76
C PRO A 102 -5.17 18.05 -8.26
N ASP A 103 -5.78 18.54 -7.18
CA ASP A 103 -7.04 17.99 -6.72
C ASP A 103 -8.12 18.13 -7.77
N ASP A 104 -8.91 17.07 -7.94
CA ASP A 104 -10.02 17.00 -8.88
C ASP A 104 -11.20 16.20 -8.28
N ALA A 105 -12.17 15.83 -9.12
CA ALA A 105 -13.32 15.03 -8.68
C ALA A 105 -12.93 13.60 -8.18
N ARG A 106 -11.69 13.14 -8.47
CA ARG A 106 -11.20 11.79 -8.13
C ARG A 106 -9.99 11.79 -7.21
N LEU A 107 -9.33 12.90 -7.01
CA LEU A 107 -8.15 13.02 -6.14
C LEU A 107 -8.34 14.19 -5.19
N ARG A 108 -8.18 13.92 -3.89
CA ARG A 108 -8.11 14.92 -2.84
C ARG A 108 -6.95 14.62 -1.91
N VAL A 109 -6.08 15.62 -1.69
CA VAL A 109 -4.93 15.52 -0.78
C VAL A 109 -5.15 16.49 0.38
N GLU A 110 -5.17 15.95 1.60
CA GLU A 110 -5.41 16.68 2.82
C GLU A 110 -4.21 16.53 3.76
N VAL A 111 -3.92 17.61 4.50
CA VAL A 111 -2.89 17.59 5.55
C VAL A 111 -3.57 17.24 6.88
N GLY A 112 -3.09 16.17 7.51
CA GLY A 112 -3.65 15.70 8.79
C GLY A 112 -3.10 14.35 9.24
N ASP A 113 -3.50 13.94 10.45
CA ASP A 113 -3.13 12.63 10.99
C ASP A 113 -4.02 11.53 10.40
N GLY A 114 -3.38 10.61 9.67
CA GLY A 114 -4.08 9.47 9.06
C GLY A 114 -4.69 8.51 10.08
N ALA A 115 -4.15 8.45 11.29
CA ALA A 115 -4.70 7.59 12.35
C ALA A 115 -6.06 8.08 12.88
N GLU A 116 -6.32 9.39 12.77
CA GLU A 116 -7.56 10.02 13.24
C GLU A 116 -8.64 10.16 12.13
N THR A 117 -8.33 9.69 10.92
CA THR A 117 -9.15 9.96 9.71
C THR A 117 -10.15 8.84 9.42
N LEU A 118 -10.06 7.70 10.10
CA LEU A 118 -10.87 6.53 9.82
C LEU A 118 -12.30 6.71 10.33
N GLU A 119 -13.27 6.75 9.41
CA GLU A 119 -14.69 6.74 9.68
C GLU A 119 -15.31 5.42 9.19
N PRO A 120 -16.37 4.89 9.82
CA PRO A 120 -17.00 3.67 9.34
C PRO A 120 -17.41 3.74 7.87
N GLU A 121 -17.12 2.68 7.11
CA GLU A 121 -17.49 2.50 5.70
C GLU A 121 -17.08 3.68 4.78
N CYS A 122 -15.95 4.35 5.10
CA CYS A 122 -15.48 5.51 4.33
C CYS A 122 -14.74 5.12 3.04
N CYS A 123 -14.28 3.86 2.89
CA CYS A 123 -13.55 3.39 1.73
C CYS A 123 -13.72 1.88 1.52
N ASP A 124 -13.40 1.40 0.33
CA ASP A 124 -13.27 -0.04 0.01
C ASP A 124 -11.80 -0.44 -0.26
N LEU A 125 -10.89 0.55 -0.25
CA LEU A 125 -9.45 0.34 -0.30
C LEU A 125 -8.76 1.30 0.69
N LEU A 126 -8.14 0.74 1.73
CA LEU A 126 -7.27 1.47 2.64
C LEU A 126 -5.81 1.16 2.31
N VAL A 127 -5.00 2.18 2.00
CA VAL A 127 -3.58 2.02 1.69
C VAL A 127 -2.75 2.74 2.75
N VAL A 128 -1.97 2.00 3.52
CA VAL A 128 -1.11 2.53 4.58
C VAL A 128 0.35 2.39 4.17
N ASP A 129 0.98 3.52 3.86
CA ASP A 129 2.36 3.60 3.39
C ASP A 129 2.98 4.87 3.99
N ALA A 130 3.11 4.86 5.31
CA ALA A 130 3.61 5.97 6.10
C ALA A 130 4.66 5.47 7.09
N PHE A 131 5.82 6.13 7.08
CA PHE A 131 6.97 5.78 7.90
C PHE A 131 7.40 6.98 8.74
N ALA A 132 7.80 6.70 9.98
CA ALA A 132 8.59 7.58 10.82
C ALA A 132 9.95 6.91 10.95
N ASP A 133 10.96 7.47 10.30
CA ASP A 133 12.26 6.84 10.06
C ASP A 133 12.10 5.51 9.27
N GLU A 134 12.49 4.36 9.83
CA GLU A 134 12.49 3.06 9.16
C GLU A 134 11.21 2.24 9.37
N HIS A 135 10.33 2.66 10.30
CA HIS A 135 9.13 1.90 10.67
C HIS A 135 7.86 2.74 10.64
N PRO A 136 6.68 2.11 10.46
CA PRO A 136 5.42 2.81 10.61
C PRO A 136 5.24 3.42 12.00
N PRO A 137 4.66 4.63 12.13
CA PRO A 137 4.33 5.24 13.41
C PRO A 137 3.52 4.31 14.32
N ALA A 138 3.78 4.37 15.64
CA ALA A 138 3.12 3.51 16.62
C ALA A 138 1.59 3.60 16.58
N ALA A 139 1.03 4.77 16.26
CA ALA A 139 -0.41 4.98 16.11
C ALA A 139 -0.99 4.09 15.00
N LEU A 140 -0.30 4.00 13.85
CA LEU A 140 -0.75 3.24 12.66
C LEU A 140 -0.55 1.71 12.78
N VAL A 141 0.07 1.22 13.85
CA VAL A 141 0.29 -0.21 14.10
C VAL A 141 -0.34 -0.68 15.42
N SER A 142 -1.20 0.14 16.03
CA SER A 142 -1.94 -0.21 17.23
C SER A 142 -3.13 -1.13 16.91
N GLN A 143 -3.57 -1.95 17.89
CA GLN A 143 -4.80 -2.73 17.74
C GLN A 143 -6.00 -1.84 17.43
N ALA A 144 -6.13 -0.71 18.13
CA ALA A 144 -7.21 0.24 17.93
C ALA A 144 -7.25 0.80 16.48
N PHE A 145 -6.09 1.04 15.86
CA PHE A 145 -6.03 1.45 14.46
C PHE A 145 -6.53 0.35 13.53
N PHE A 146 -6.13 -0.90 13.74
CA PHE A 146 -6.57 -2.00 12.88
C PHE A 146 -8.06 -2.32 13.06
N ASP A 147 -8.59 -2.20 14.29
CA ASP A 147 -10.02 -2.33 14.54
C ASP A 147 -10.81 -1.21 13.83
N ALA A 148 -10.31 0.03 13.89
CA ALA A 148 -10.89 1.14 13.14
C ALA A 148 -10.77 0.95 11.61
N ALA A 149 -9.65 0.39 11.13
CA ALA A 149 -9.45 0.07 9.71
C ALA A 149 -10.47 -0.97 9.20
N TRP A 150 -10.77 -1.99 10.01
CA TRP A 150 -11.83 -2.95 9.70
C TRP A 150 -13.21 -2.28 9.58
N LEU A 151 -13.54 -1.37 10.50
CA LEU A 151 -14.80 -0.63 10.46
C LEU A 151 -14.87 0.35 9.29
N ALA A 152 -13.73 0.96 8.91
CA ALA A 152 -13.63 1.92 7.83
C ALA A 152 -13.82 1.30 6.44
N LEU A 153 -13.59 -0.01 6.32
CA LEU A 153 -13.74 -0.72 5.06
C LEU A 153 -15.19 -1.13 4.80
N GLU A 154 -15.67 -0.85 3.59
CA GLU A 154 -16.87 -1.47 3.00
C GLU A 154 -16.63 -2.96 2.68
N GLU A 155 -17.65 -3.69 2.29
CA GLU A 155 -17.55 -5.05 1.76
C GLU A 155 -17.97 -5.10 0.28
N PRO A 156 -17.16 -5.69 -0.61
CA PRO A 156 -15.79 -6.21 -0.36
C PRO A 156 -14.78 -5.08 -0.19
N GLY A 157 -13.77 -5.28 0.67
CA GLY A 157 -12.75 -4.28 0.93
C GLY A 157 -11.36 -4.87 1.20
N ALA A 158 -10.34 -4.02 1.08
CA ALA A 158 -8.95 -4.40 1.32
C ALA A 158 -8.18 -3.28 2.03
N MET A 159 -7.41 -3.64 3.06
CA MET A 159 -6.31 -2.84 3.57
C MET A 159 -5.00 -3.37 2.99
N VAL A 160 -4.15 -2.46 2.53
CA VAL A 160 -2.80 -2.75 2.03
C VAL A 160 -1.81 -1.95 2.85
N MET A 161 -0.90 -2.62 3.53
CA MET A 161 0.08 -1.95 4.37
C MET A 161 1.50 -2.40 4.04
N ASN A 162 2.42 -1.43 4.02
CA ASN A 162 3.84 -1.65 3.78
C ASN A 162 4.60 -1.76 5.10
N PHE A 163 5.41 -2.83 5.25
CA PHE A 163 6.35 -3.04 6.35
C PHE A 163 7.75 -3.29 5.79
N MET A 164 8.78 -3.05 6.61
CA MET A 164 10.12 -3.55 6.34
C MET A 164 10.20 -5.03 6.75
N ASP A 165 10.96 -5.83 6.01
CA ASP A 165 11.10 -7.28 6.29
C ASP A 165 11.99 -7.58 7.51
N ASP A 166 12.82 -6.61 7.91
CA ASP A 166 13.67 -6.64 9.10
C ASP A 166 13.02 -5.98 10.35
N ASP A 167 11.73 -5.63 10.27
CA ASP A 167 11.01 -5.06 11.42
C ASP A 167 10.92 -6.09 12.56
N PRO A 168 11.58 -5.86 13.71
CA PRO A 168 11.62 -6.82 14.81
C PRO A 168 10.24 -7.08 15.46
N LYS A 169 9.24 -6.27 15.12
CA LYS A 169 7.85 -6.38 15.60
C LYS A 169 6.87 -6.82 14.50
N LEU A 170 7.37 -7.30 13.36
CA LEU A 170 6.51 -7.66 12.24
C LEU A 170 5.47 -8.71 12.65
N ASP A 171 5.88 -9.78 13.34
CA ASP A 171 4.98 -10.85 13.79
C ASP A 171 3.89 -10.32 14.74
N GLU A 172 4.26 -9.44 15.69
CA GLU A 172 3.31 -8.82 16.62
C GLU A 172 2.29 -7.95 15.86
N ARG A 173 2.76 -7.21 14.84
CA ARG A 173 1.89 -6.36 14.01
C ARG A 173 0.97 -7.19 13.14
N LEU A 174 1.47 -8.27 12.53
CA LEU A 174 0.65 -9.23 11.79
C LEU A 174 -0.44 -9.82 12.68
N GLN A 175 -0.11 -10.24 13.90
CA GLN A 175 -1.09 -10.78 14.85
C GLN A 175 -2.20 -9.76 15.18
N ARG A 176 -1.87 -8.48 15.32
CA ARG A 176 -2.87 -7.43 15.55
C ARG A 176 -3.79 -7.25 14.36
N ILE A 177 -3.26 -7.29 13.14
CA ILE A 177 -4.04 -7.23 11.90
C ILE A 177 -4.97 -8.46 11.80
N GLU A 178 -4.44 -9.65 12.10
CA GLU A 178 -5.21 -10.89 12.12
C GLU A 178 -6.37 -10.85 13.11
N ASN A 179 -6.12 -10.32 14.31
CA ASN A 179 -7.16 -10.14 15.33
C ASN A 179 -8.29 -9.22 14.83
N ALA A 180 -7.95 -8.08 14.20
CA ALA A 180 -8.93 -7.14 13.70
C ALA A 180 -9.71 -7.68 12.48
N PHE A 181 -9.04 -8.40 11.58
CA PHE A 181 -9.61 -8.87 10.31
C PHE A 181 -10.13 -10.33 10.36
N GLY A 182 -10.26 -10.92 11.56
CA GLY A 182 -10.74 -12.31 11.71
C GLY A 182 -9.88 -13.33 10.95
N GLY A 183 -8.57 -13.03 10.83
CA GLY A 183 -7.59 -13.85 10.16
C GLY A 183 -7.58 -13.80 8.63
N THR A 184 -8.33 -12.93 7.98
CA THR A 184 -8.32 -12.77 6.51
C THR A 184 -7.14 -11.89 6.06
N VAL A 185 -5.91 -12.38 6.27
CA VAL A 185 -4.66 -11.65 6.06
C VAL A 185 -3.72 -12.46 5.20
N LEU A 186 -3.02 -11.79 4.28
CA LEU A 186 -1.96 -12.34 3.45
C LEU A 186 -0.72 -11.45 3.54
N ALA A 187 0.46 -12.07 3.59
CA ALA A 187 1.74 -11.40 3.49
C ALA A 187 2.41 -11.71 2.14
N LEU A 188 2.91 -10.67 1.49
CA LEU A 188 3.59 -10.75 0.20
C LEU A 188 4.97 -10.10 0.31
N PRO A 189 6.07 -10.86 0.39
CA PRO A 189 7.42 -10.30 0.29
C PRO A 189 7.63 -9.64 -1.06
N ALA A 190 8.17 -8.43 -1.09
CA ALA A 190 8.51 -7.73 -2.31
C ALA A 190 9.55 -8.51 -3.13
N LEU A 191 9.67 -8.24 -4.42
CA LEU A 191 10.53 -9.01 -5.32
C LEU A 191 12.01 -8.68 -5.12
N THR A 192 12.33 -7.41 -4.89
CA THR A 192 13.70 -6.89 -4.80
C THR A 192 13.93 -5.97 -3.60
N ASP A 193 12.91 -5.28 -3.12
CA ASP A 193 13.03 -4.37 -1.99
C ASP A 193 12.85 -5.14 -0.66
N PRO A 194 13.45 -4.68 0.45
CA PRO A 194 13.34 -5.33 1.76
C PRO A 194 11.99 -5.00 2.43
N ASN A 195 10.90 -5.29 1.73
CA ASN A 195 9.55 -4.98 2.20
C ASN A 195 8.65 -6.23 2.21
N VAL A 196 7.71 -6.24 3.15
CA VAL A 196 6.57 -7.16 3.19
C VAL A 196 5.29 -6.37 3.05
N ILE A 197 4.52 -6.67 2.02
CA ILE A 197 3.21 -6.07 1.80
C ILE A 197 2.15 -6.94 2.44
N VAL A 198 1.41 -6.37 3.37
CA VAL A 198 0.31 -7.06 4.06
C VAL A 198 -1.01 -6.66 3.43
N LEU A 199 -1.80 -7.65 3.04
CA LEU A 199 -3.13 -7.52 2.49
C LEU A 199 -4.12 -8.07 3.51
N ALA A 200 -4.90 -7.22 4.16
CA ALA A 200 -5.98 -7.61 5.05
C ALA A 200 -7.31 -7.39 4.34
N LEU A 201 -8.13 -8.42 4.23
CA LEU A 201 -9.26 -8.48 3.32
C LEU A 201 -10.58 -8.63 4.08
N LYS A 202 -11.62 -7.94 3.62
CA LYS A 202 -12.97 -7.96 4.16
C LYS A 202 -13.96 -8.40 3.08
N GLY A 203 -14.89 -9.31 3.41
CA GLY A 203 -15.93 -9.74 2.47
C GLY A 203 -15.40 -10.52 1.25
N VAL A 204 -14.26 -11.22 1.37
CA VAL A 204 -13.68 -12.05 0.30
C VAL A 204 -13.78 -13.55 0.64
N PRO A 205 -13.75 -14.45 -0.36
CA PRO A 205 -13.64 -15.89 -0.10
C PRO A 205 -12.40 -16.22 0.71
N ARG A 206 -12.51 -17.20 1.63
CA ARG A 206 -11.40 -17.63 2.49
C ARG A 206 -10.34 -18.50 1.80
N ALA A 207 -10.52 -18.81 0.53
CA ALA A 207 -9.54 -19.50 -0.30
C ALA A 207 -9.72 -19.11 -1.76
N ILE A 208 -8.66 -19.24 -2.55
CA ILE A 208 -8.67 -19.02 -3.99
C ILE A 208 -7.81 -20.08 -4.68
N GLU A 209 -8.34 -20.71 -5.71
CA GLU A 209 -7.62 -21.68 -6.53
C GLU A 209 -6.46 -21.02 -7.27
N TRP A 210 -5.34 -21.75 -7.38
CA TRP A 210 -4.13 -21.23 -8.05
C TRP A 210 -4.40 -20.87 -9.50
N ASP A 211 -5.16 -21.70 -10.25
CA ASP A 211 -5.46 -21.41 -11.66
C ASP A 211 -6.25 -20.12 -11.84
N LEU A 212 -7.23 -19.87 -10.95
CA LEU A 212 -7.98 -18.61 -10.95
C LEU A 212 -7.07 -17.42 -10.61
N LEU A 213 -6.20 -17.58 -9.60
CA LEU A 213 -5.28 -16.53 -9.18
C LEU A 213 -4.26 -16.20 -10.27
N TYR A 214 -3.68 -17.22 -10.93
CA TYR A 214 -2.79 -17.03 -12.08
C TYR A 214 -3.52 -16.39 -13.27
N GLY A 215 -4.74 -16.82 -13.57
CA GLY A 215 -5.55 -16.21 -14.62
C GLY A 215 -5.77 -14.72 -14.38
N ARG A 216 -6.12 -14.33 -13.15
CA ARG A 216 -6.23 -12.92 -12.75
C ARG A 216 -4.89 -12.19 -12.87
N ALA A 217 -3.79 -12.79 -12.42
CA ALA A 217 -2.47 -12.19 -12.47
C ALA A 217 -2.03 -11.87 -13.91
N HIS A 218 -2.22 -12.80 -14.85
CA HIS A 218 -1.92 -12.55 -16.27
C HIS A 218 -2.80 -11.46 -16.88
N ALA A 219 -4.09 -11.44 -16.56
CA ALA A 219 -4.99 -10.38 -17.02
C ALA A 219 -4.58 -9.00 -16.50
N LEU A 220 -4.17 -8.91 -15.24
CA LEU A 220 -3.69 -7.67 -14.60
C LEU A 220 -2.33 -7.24 -15.16
N GLU A 221 -1.41 -8.17 -15.42
CA GLU A 221 -0.13 -7.89 -16.07
C GLU A 221 -0.33 -7.26 -17.45
N LYS A 222 -1.18 -7.89 -18.28
CA LYS A 222 -1.53 -7.35 -19.61
C LYS A 222 -2.14 -5.95 -19.52
N ARG A 223 -2.93 -5.69 -18.50
CA ARG A 223 -3.64 -4.40 -18.32
C ARG A 223 -2.75 -3.29 -17.79
N TYR A 224 -1.89 -3.60 -16.82
CA TYR A 224 -1.14 -2.58 -16.06
C TYR A 224 0.35 -2.57 -16.34
N GLY A 225 0.90 -3.63 -16.95
CA GLY A 225 2.35 -3.76 -17.19
C GLY A 225 3.14 -4.02 -15.89
N LEU A 226 2.47 -4.52 -14.84
CA LEU A 226 3.10 -4.88 -13.57
C LEU A 226 3.25 -6.40 -13.47
N PRO A 227 4.28 -6.92 -12.79
CA PRO A 227 4.65 -8.34 -12.82
C PRO A 227 3.76 -9.20 -11.89
N PHE A 228 2.43 -9.09 -11.98
CA PHE A 228 1.47 -9.82 -11.14
C PHE A 228 1.71 -11.34 -11.09
N PRO A 229 2.05 -12.04 -12.21
CA PRO A 229 2.33 -13.48 -12.15
C PRO A 229 3.51 -13.83 -11.23
N ARG A 230 4.45 -12.91 -11.01
CA ARG A 230 5.59 -13.11 -10.10
C ARG A 230 5.18 -12.99 -8.63
N TYR A 231 4.06 -12.36 -8.30
CA TYR A 231 3.54 -12.28 -6.93
C TYR A 231 2.94 -13.59 -6.46
N VAL A 232 2.29 -14.36 -7.37
CA VAL A 232 1.58 -15.60 -7.02
C VAL A 232 2.49 -16.62 -6.33
N PRO A 233 3.68 -16.99 -6.85
CA PRO A 233 4.57 -17.90 -6.13
C PRO A 233 5.16 -17.29 -4.84
N ARG A 234 5.22 -15.95 -4.72
CA ARG A 234 5.68 -15.28 -3.51
C ARG A 234 4.68 -15.39 -2.36
N LEU A 235 3.38 -15.38 -2.67
CA LEU A 235 2.33 -15.61 -1.68
C LEU A 235 2.50 -16.96 -0.96
N LYS A 236 3.05 -18.00 -1.60
CA LYS A 236 3.31 -19.29 -0.97
C LYS A 236 4.33 -19.24 0.18
N ARG A 237 5.20 -18.23 0.22
CA ARG A 237 6.31 -18.17 1.20
C ARG A 237 5.86 -17.87 2.62
N MET A 238 4.79 -17.09 2.77
CA MET A 238 4.35 -16.59 4.08
C MET A 238 2.87 -16.88 4.36
N ASN A 239 2.18 -17.59 3.46
CA ASN A 239 0.76 -17.82 3.63
C ASN A 239 0.43 -19.31 3.54
N ARG A 240 -0.57 -19.71 4.28
CA ARG A 240 -1.09 -21.08 4.24
C ARG A 240 -1.63 -21.44 2.86
N HIS A 241 -1.25 -22.60 2.35
CA HIS A 241 -1.69 -23.07 1.03
C HIS A 241 -1.60 -24.60 0.96
N ASP A 242 -2.21 -25.16 -0.08
CA ASP A 242 -2.01 -26.53 -0.52
C ASP A 242 -1.68 -26.59 -2.02
N ALA A 243 -1.77 -27.76 -2.63
CA ALA A 243 -1.48 -27.94 -4.05
C ALA A 243 -2.51 -27.26 -4.96
N GLN A 244 -3.74 -27.04 -4.50
CA GLN A 244 -4.86 -26.53 -5.28
C GLN A 244 -5.13 -25.04 -5.03
N GLN A 245 -4.90 -24.54 -3.81
CA GLN A 245 -5.38 -23.21 -3.43
C GLN A 245 -4.51 -22.50 -2.40
N LEU A 246 -4.62 -21.18 -2.42
CA LEU A 246 -4.15 -20.28 -1.36
C LEU A 246 -5.29 -20.09 -0.34
N PHE A 247 -4.99 -20.28 0.93
CA PHE A 247 -5.92 -19.96 2.01
C PHE A 247 -5.75 -18.50 2.42
N ILE A 248 -6.86 -17.79 2.46
CA ILE A 248 -6.94 -16.39 2.94
C ILE A 248 -7.42 -16.47 4.40
N VAL A 249 -6.57 -17.02 5.26
CA VAL A 249 -6.86 -17.23 6.69
C VAL A 249 -5.58 -17.07 7.49
N ALA A 250 -5.69 -16.59 8.73
CA ALA A 250 -4.55 -16.46 9.63
C ALA A 250 -3.85 -17.81 9.89
N GLY A 251 -2.56 -17.71 10.07
CA GLY A 251 -1.68 -18.83 10.44
C GLY A 251 -0.56 -19.01 9.43
N ALA A 252 0.68 -18.95 9.93
CA ALA A 252 1.85 -19.32 9.17
C ALA A 252 1.73 -20.75 8.62
N ALA A 253 2.34 -20.95 7.45
CA ALA A 253 2.52 -22.26 6.84
C ALA A 253 3.29 -23.23 7.77
#